data_8795bd87998afee88aa0f7b0862f7efe
#
_entry.id   8795bd87998afee88aa0f7b0862f7efe
#
_cell.length_a   1.000
_cell.length_b   1.000
_cell.length_c   1.000
_cell.angle_alpha   90.00
_cell.angle_beta   90.00
_cell.angle_gamma   90.00
#
_symmetry.space_group_name_H-M   'P 1'
#
loop_
_entity.id
_entity.type
_entity.pdbx_description
1 polymer ?
#
loop_
_entity_poly.entity_id
_entity_poly.type
_entity_poly.pdbx_seq_one_letter_code
_entity_poly.pdbx_strand_id
1 'polypeptide(L)'
;MDIMIAVQDACVSGQWLTAIILSLCCFLPSCLPAGQTVDYASSESVVSRQGDTALLRCYLLDGISKGAWLNRSSIIYAGNDKWSGDPRVSIVSNVGDKHEYSLQIQKVDVTDEGLYTCSIQSERNLRPKLIQLIVKVPPKIYDISSDITVNEGSNVSLICSASGKPEPKISWRHISPSARKYESGEYLNITGITRDQAGDYECGAENDIASPDTKTVRVTVNFPPAIHEMRSHGVRPGQIALLRCEAAAVPSPVFEWYKGEKRINMGQGIDIKNLSSRSVLTVKNMTQDRYGNYTCVAVNRLGTANASVPLIPIIEPTTTSAVSSPGGLDYVYSERSNTYAPNTAPYGSTGGAEVLLACRYLILALSSLVSVY
;
A
#
# COMPACT_ATOMS: atom_id res chain seq x y z
N MET A 1 26.52 66.87 28.63
CA MET A 1 25.20 66.65 29.25
C MET A 1 24.15 67.38 28.41
N ASP A 2 24.39 67.51 27.07
CA ASP A 2 23.59 68.36 26.17
C ASP A 2 23.04 67.66 24.93
N ILE A 3 22.96 66.32 24.96
CA ILE A 3 22.39 65.55 23.82
C ILE A 3 21.08 64.82 24.22
N MET A 4 20.73 64.82 25.48
CA MET A 4 19.48 64.15 25.94
C MET A 4 18.24 65.07 25.99
N ILE A 5 18.39 66.35 25.79
CA ILE A 5 17.22 67.31 25.87
C ILE A 5 16.59 67.53 24.49
N ALA A 6 17.34 67.28 23.39
CA ALA A 6 16.84 67.50 22.01
C ALA A 6 15.92 66.39 21.46
N VAL A 7 15.86 65.23 22.11
CA VAL A 7 15.05 64.08 21.61
C VAL A 7 13.65 64.06 22.20
N GLN A 8 13.41 64.79 23.29
CA GLN A 8 12.08 64.85 23.95
C GLN A 8 11.12 65.84 23.28
N ASP A 9 11.62 66.91 22.65
CA ASP A 9 10.77 67.91 21.97
C ASP A 9 10.29 67.49 20.58
N ALA A 10 10.99 66.52 19.92
CA ALA A 10 10.57 65.99 18.61
C ALA A 10 9.41 64.97 18.71
N CYS A 11 9.19 64.38 19.88
CA CYS A 11 8.13 63.36 20.04
C CYS A 11 6.77 63.95 20.34
N VAL A 12 6.71 65.19 20.84
CA VAL A 12 5.44 65.87 21.16
C VAL A 12 4.82 66.53 19.92
N SER A 13 5.64 66.96 18.95
CA SER A 13 5.13 67.56 17.70
C SER A 13 4.54 66.52 16.73
N GLY A 14 4.95 65.26 16.81
CA GLY A 14 4.45 64.18 15.95
C GLY A 14 3.01 63.73 16.28
N GLN A 15 2.61 63.83 17.54
CA GLN A 15 1.26 63.43 17.95
C GLN A 15 0.18 64.43 17.51
N TRP A 16 0.50 65.70 17.39
CA TRP A 16 -0.44 66.71 16.88
C TRP A 16 -0.63 66.62 15.36
N LEU A 17 0.40 66.28 14.61
CA LEU A 17 0.30 66.08 13.19
C LEU A 17 -0.52 64.85 12.84
N THR A 18 -0.38 63.73 13.57
CA THR A 18 -1.20 62.55 13.37
C THR A 18 -2.67 62.78 13.76
N ALA A 19 -2.95 63.55 14.81
CA ALA A 19 -4.30 63.91 15.19
C ALA A 19 -4.98 64.83 14.17
N ILE A 20 -4.22 65.78 13.56
CA ILE A 20 -4.76 66.67 12.50
C ILE A 20 -5.01 65.87 11.22
N ILE A 21 -4.14 64.94 10.83
CA ILE A 21 -4.33 64.06 9.64
C ILE A 21 -5.53 63.14 9.85
N LEU A 22 -5.69 62.53 11.02
CA LEU A 22 -6.86 61.71 11.35
C LEU A 22 -8.16 62.53 11.38
N SER A 23 -8.13 63.81 11.88
CA SER A 23 -9.30 64.70 11.87
C SER A 23 -9.66 65.17 10.46
N LEU A 24 -8.68 65.41 9.57
CA LEU A 24 -8.94 65.75 8.17
C LEU A 24 -9.51 64.58 7.36
N CYS A 25 -9.11 63.36 7.67
CA CYS A 25 -9.69 62.17 7.02
C CYS A 25 -11.15 61.90 7.39
N CYS A 26 -11.62 62.40 8.54
CA CYS A 26 -13.02 62.29 8.96
C CYS A 26 -13.96 63.34 8.29
N PHE A 27 -13.42 64.37 7.67
CA PHE A 27 -14.21 65.43 6.99
C PHE A 27 -14.18 65.34 5.46
N LEU A 28 -13.44 64.37 4.89
CA LEU A 28 -13.61 64.08 3.46
C LEU A 28 -14.94 63.33 3.28
N PRO A 29 -15.90 63.86 2.51
CA PRO A 29 -17.05 63.06 2.13
C PRO A 29 -16.46 61.84 1.39
N SER A 30 -16.75 60.67 1.93
CA SER A 30 -16.46 59.39 1.25
C SER A 30 -17.24 59.33 -0.07
N CYS A 31 -16.74 60.03 -1.08
CA CYS A 31 -17.00 59.67 -2.46
C CYS A 31 -16.34 58.33 -2.75
N LEU A 32 -16.82 57.29 -2.09
CA LEU A 32 -16.76 55.96 -2.69
C LEU A 32 -17.64 56.07 -3.92
N PRO A 33 -17.13 55.89 -5.12
CA PRO A 33 -18.01 55.67 -6.25
C PRO A 33 -18.91 54.50 -5.84
N ALA A 34 -20.23 54.73 -5.86
CA ALA A 34 -21.21 53.68 -5.74
C ALA A 34 -20.71 52.63 -6.74
N GLY A 35 -20.07 51.56 -6.24
CA GLY A 35 -19.64 50.49 -7.05
C GLY A 35 -20.89 50.03 -7.75
N GLN A 36 -20.96 50.27 -9.06
CA GLN A 36 -21.82 49.47 -9.89
C GLN A 36 -21.47 48.05 -9.48
N THR A 37 -22.36 47.41 -8.74
CA THR A 37 -22.39 45.95 -8.65
C THR A 37 -22.56 45.52 -10.10
N VAL A 38 -21.42 45.27 -10.74
CA VAL A 38 -21.40 44.46 -11.94
C VAL A 38 -21.98 43.15 -11.46
N ASP A 39 -23.25 42.90 -11.72
CA ASP A 39 -23.82 41.56 -11.62
C ASP A 39 -22.88 40.69 -12.40
N TYR A 40 -21.96 40.01 -11.72
CA TYR A 40 -21.20 38.91 -12.28
C TYR A 40 -22.24 37.90 -12.68
N ALA A 41 -22.54 37.86 -14.00
CA ALA A 41 -23.33 36.84 -14.59
C ALA A 41 -22.85 35.52 -14.03
N SER A 42 -23.70 34.82 -13.31
CA SER A 42 -23.36 33.57 -12.65
C SER A 42 -22.68 32.68 -13.68
N SER A 43 -21.39 32.46 -13.53
CA SER A 43 -20.65 31.62 -14.47
C SER A 43 -21.10 30.18 -14.25
N GLU A 44 -21.72 29.62 -15.26
CA GLU A 44 -22.09 28.21 -15.32
C GLU A 44 -20.79 27.40 -15.47
N SER A 45 -20.62 26.30 -14.71
CA SER A 45 -19.49 25.38 -14.86
C SER A 45 -19.94 24.09 -15.51
N VAL A 46 -19.21 23.66 -16.53
CA VAL A 46 -19.37 22.36 -17.19
C VAL A 46 -18.14 21.53 -16.90
N VAL A 47 -18.34 20.35 -16.30
CA VAL A 47 -17.28 19.40 -15.98
C VAL A 47 -17.31 18.29 -17.03
N SER A 48 -16.14 18.02 -17.65
CA SER A 48 -15.97 16.93 -18.61
C SER A 48 -14.72 16.12 -18.28
N ARG A 49 -14.72 14.83 -18.61
CA ARG A 49 -13.51 14.01 -18.54
C ARG A 49 -12.66 14.22 -19.78
N GLN A 50 -11.35 14.11 -19.64
CA GLN A 50 -10.44 14.04 -20.78
C GLN A 50 -10.83 12.87 -21.70
N GLY A 51 -10.96 13.15 -23.00
CA GLY A 51 -11.40 12.20 -24.01
C GLY A 51 -12.92 12.15 -24.27
N ASP A 52 -13.75 12.68 -23.36
CA ASP A 52 -15.19 12.75 -23.53
C ASP A 52 -15.60 13.92 -24.46
N THR A 53 -16.89 14.04 -24.72
CA THR A 53 -17.47 15.17 -25.44
C THR A 53 -18.11 16.14 -24.45
N ALA A 54 -17.67 17.40 -24.46
CA ALA A 54 -18.29 18.49 -23.70
C ALA A 54 -19.36 19.19 -24.55
N LEU A 55 -20.49 19.51 -23.91
CA LEU A 55 -21.54 20.31 -24.48
C LEU A 55 -21.76 21.57 -23.62
N LEU A 56 -21.39 22.72 -24.16
CA LEU A 56 -21.59 24.03 -23.56
C LEU A 56 -22.91 24.61 -24.04
N ARG A 57 -23.92 24.63 -23.17
CA ARG A 57 -25.29 24.99 -23.57
C ARG A 57 -25.48 26.49 -23.64
N CYS A 58 -26.00 26.94 -24.80
CA CYS A 58 -26.41 28.31 -25.02
C CYS A 58 -27.71 28.35 -25.83
N TYR A 59 -28.60 29.26 -25.49
CA TYR A 59 -29.87 29.44 -26.16
C TYR A 59 -30.03 30.90 -26.60
N LEU A 60 -30.38 31.13 -27.85
CA LEU A 60 -30.69 32.44 -28.39
C LEU A 60 -32.06 32.91 -27.84
N LEU A 61 -32.26 34.22 -27.73
CA LEU A 61 -33.49 34.75 -27.15
C LEU A 61 -34.70 34.66 -28.11
N ASP A 62 -34.41 34.67 -29.40
CA ASP A 62 -35.40 34.64 -30.46
C ASP A 62 -34.77 34.13 -31.76
N GLY A 63 -35.58 33.88 -32.80
CA GLY A 63 -35.11 33.40 -34.10
C GLY A 63 -34.33 34.43 -34.93
N ILE A 64 -34.20 35.68 -34.48
CA ILE A 64 -33.52 36.78 -35.15
C ILE A 64 -32.17 37.09 -34.52
N SER A 65 -31.99 36.73 -33.23
CA SER A 65 -30.73 36.93 -32.51
C SER A 65 -29.58 36.18 -33.15
N LYS A 66 -28.39 36.82 -33.17
CA LYS A 66 -27.14 36.21 -33.64
C LYS A 66 -26.31 35.79 -32.46
N GLY A 67 -25.73 34.59 -32.54
CA GLY A 67 -24.82 34.04 -31.52
C GLY A 67 -23.39 34.10 -31.99
N ALA A 68 -22.46 34.23 -31.05
CA ALA A 68 -21.04 34.03 -31.27
C ALA A 68 -20.44 33.24 -30.10
N TRP A 69 -19.57 32.30 -30.39
CA TRP A 69 -18.77 31.59 -29.38
C TRP A 69 -17.34 32.08 -29.37
N LEU A 70 -16.82 32.34 -28.18
CA LEU A 70 -15.45 32.76 -27.97
C LEU A 70 -14.80 31.82 -26.93
N ASN A 71 -13.52 31.53 -27.12
CA ASN A 71 -12.63 30.98 -26.08
C ASN A 71 -11.68 32.10 -25.69
N ARG A 72 -11.81 32.57 -24.45
CA ARG A 72 -11.13 33.79 -23.99
C ARG A 72 -11.47 34.97 -24.93
N SER A 73 -10.51 35.40 -25.75
CA SER A 73 -10.71 36.50 -26.74
C SER A 73 -10.74 36.00 -28.19
N SER A 74 -10.59 34.71 -28.43
CA SER A 74 -10.58 34.14 -29.81
C SER A 74 -11.97 33.72 -30.22
N ILE A 75 -12.42 34.13 -31.41
CA ILE A 75 -13.70 33.75 -31.97
C ILE A 75 -13.61 32.29 -32.46
N ILE A 76 -14.56 31.45 -32.05
CA ILE A 76 -14.69 30.06 -32.48
C ILE A 76 -15.77 29.97 -33.58
N TYR A 77 -16.92 30.58 -33.33
CA TYR A 77 -18.06 30.68 -34.25
C TYR A 77 -18.65 32.08 -34.22
N ALA A 78 -19.06 32.59 -35.39
CA ALA A 78 -19.87 33.79 -35.51
C ALA A 78 -21.09 33.46 -36.38
N GLY A 79 -22.28 33.38 -35.77
CA GLY A 79 -23.45 32.77 -36.42
C GLY A 79 -23.16 31.32 -36.79
N ASN A 80 -23.37 30.98 -38.04
CA ASN A 80 -23.08 29.63 -38.58
C ASN A 80 -21.65 29.48 -39.12
N ASP A 81 -20.88 30.57 -39.18
CA ASP A 81 -19.54 30.55 -39.73
C ASP A 81 -18.52 30.09 -38.71
N LYS A 82 -17.81 29.03 -39.01
CA LYS A 82 -16.74 28.48 -38.20
C LYS A 82 -15.43 29.25 -38.46
N TRP A 83 -14.89 29.87 -37.42
CA TRP A 83 -13.59 30.59 -37.43
C TRP A 83 -12.45 29.78 -36.86
N SER A 84 -12.79 28.79 -36.02
CA SER A 84 -11.79 27.89 -35.46
C SER A 84 -11.35 26.84 -36.49
N GLY A 85 -10.03 26.60 -36.58
CA GLY A 85 -9.46 25.49 -37.37
C GLY A 85 -9.57 24.13 -36.68
N ASP A 86 -10.01 24.04 -35.41
CA ASP A 86 -10.13 22.79 -34.68
C ASP A 86 -11.30 21.94 -35.18
N PRO A 87 -11.03 20.74 -35.77
CA PRO A 87 -12.09 19.88 -36.30
C PRO A 87 -13.00 19.29 -35.20
N ARG A 88 -12.56 19.27 -33.93
CA ARG A 88 -13.31 18.70 -32.79
C ARG A 88 -14.49 19.56 -32.36
N VAL A 89 -14.50 20.83 -32.78
CA VAL A 89 -15.47 21.83 -32.34
C VAL A 89 -16.59 22.00 -33.35
N SER A 90 -17.85 21.95 -32.90
CA SER A 90 -19.03 22.12 -33.72
C SER A 90 -20.16 22.79 -32.95
N ILE A 91 -21.11 23.46 -33.71
CA ILE A 91 -22.35 23.94 -33.13
C ILE A 91 -23.38 22.81 -33.17
N VAL A 92 -24.10 22.66 -32.06
CA VAL A 92 -25.27 21.80 -31.97
C VAL A 92 -26.50 22.71 -31.91
N SER A 93 -27.40 22.52 -32.89
CA SER A 93 -28.73 23.11 -32.92
C SER A 93 -29.75 21.98 -32.97
N ASN A 94 -30.67 21.94 -32.02
CA ASN A 94 -31.68 20.90 -31.96
C ASN A 94 -32.83 21.25 -32.91
N VAL A 95 -33.27 20.27 -33.73
CA VAL A 95 -34.39 20.46 -34.69
C VAL A 95 -35.73 20.80 -33.99
N GLY A 96 -35.86 20.43 -32.70
CA GLY A 96 -37.01 20.73 -31.85
C GLY A 96 -36.96 22.08 -31.12
N ASP A 97 -35.74 22.60 -30.88
CA ASP A 97 -35.52 23.89 -30.23
C ASP A 97 -34.78 24.84 -31.19
N LYS A 98 -35.52 25.70 -31.85
CA LYS A 98 -35.00 26.65 -32.84
C LYS A 98 -34.02 27.67 -32.22
N HIS A 99 -33.88 27.71 -30.91
CA HIS A 99 -33.06 28.68 -30.22
C HIS A 99 -31.76 28.07 -29.65
N GLU A 100 -31.57 26.77 -29.75
CA GLU A 100 -30.34 26.13 -29.26
C GLU A 100 -29.13 26.50 -30.14
N TYR A 101 -28.08 27.03 -29.51
CA TYR A 101 -26.83 27.43 -30.13
C TYR A 101 -25.68 26.95 -29.27
N SER A 102 -25.66 25.65 -28.95
CA SER A 102 -24.71 25.02 -28.04
C SER A 102 -23.38 24.68 -28.73
N LEU A 103 -22.28 24.86 -28.04
CA LEU A 103 -20.94 24.49 -28.52
C LEU A 103 -20.60 23.08 -28.05
N GLN A 104 -20.29 22.18 -28.97
CA GLN A 104 -19.79 20.84 -28.70
C GLN A 104 -18.31 20.75 -28.98
N ILE A 105 -17.56 20.18 -28.04
CA ILE A 105 -16.14 19.88 -28.15
C ILE A 105 -15.96 18.39 -27.98
N GLN A 106 -15.56 17.68 -29.03
CA GLN A 106 -15.30 16.23 -29.00
C GLN A 106 -13.88 15.94 -28.52
N LYS A 107 -13.68 14.80 -27.82
CA LYS A 107 -12.37 14.37 -27.31
C LYS A 107 -11.66 15.50 -26.56
N VAL A 108 -12.34 16.03 -25.56
CA VAL A 108 -11.84 17.13 -24.72
C VAL A 108 -10.46 16.81 -24.16
N ASP A 109 -9.54 17.77 -24.27
CA ASP A 109 -8.21 17.69 -23.69
C ASP A 109 -8.03 18.73 -22.58
N VAL A 110 -6.98 18.58 -21.77
CA VAL A 110 -6.65 19.50 -20.68
C VAL A 110 -6.47 20.94 -21.18
N THR A 111 -5.98 21.10 -22.41
CA THR A 111 -5.79 22.39 -23.07
C THR A 111 -7.08 23.11 -23.41
N ASP A 112 -8.21 22.39 -23.47
CA ASP A 112 -9.53 22.96 -23.73
C ASP A 112 -10.15 23.58 -22.46
N GLU A 113 -9.56 23.37 -21.31
CA GLU A 113 -10.03 23.96 -20.06
C GLU A 113 -9.94 25.48 -20.09
N GLY A 114 -11.03 26.14 -19.72
CA GLY A 114 -11.03 27.59 -19.69
C GLY A 114 -12.42 28.19 -19.73
N LEU A 115 -12.43 29.51 -19.87
CA LEU A 115 -13.66 30.30 -19.95
C LEU A 115 -14.11 30.47 -21.40
N TYR A 116 -15.30 29.97 -21.66
CA TYR A 116 -16.01 30.15 -22.95
C TYR A 116 -17.11 31.18 -22.77
N THR A 117 -17.30 31.98 -23.80
CA THR A 117 -18.35 33.00 -23.83
C THR A 117 -19.28 32.75 -24.99
N CYS A 118 -20.57 32.54 -24.69
CA CYS A 118 -21.64 32.64 -25.67
C CYS A 118 -22.16 34.08 -25.67
N SER A 119 -21.87 34.82 -26.69
CA SER A 119 -22.34 36.18 -26.87
C SER A 119 -23.62 36.19 -27.69
N ILE A 120 -24.71 36.69 -27.11
CA ILE A 120 -26.02 36.77 -27.75
C ILE A 120 -26.28 38.23 -28.11
N GLN A 121 -26.36 38.53 -29.38
CA GLN A 121 -26.67 39.87 -29.91
C GLN A 121 -28.14 39.95 -30.27
N SER A 122 -28.94 40.69 -29.49
CA SER A 122 -30.30 41.10 -29.85
C SER A 122 -30.31 42.58 -30.26
N GLU A 123 -31.41 43.06 -30.88
CA GLU A 123 -31.52 44.43 -31.38
C GLU A 123 -31.25 45.52 -30.31
N ARG A 124 -31.35 45.20 -29.03
CA ARG A 124 -31.25 46.20 -27.93
C ARG A 124 -30.11 45.98 -26.96
N ASN A 125 -29.57 44.76 -26.82
CA ASN A 125 -28.56 44.46 -25.82
C ASN A 125 -27.66 43.30 -26.21
N LEU A 126 -26.34 43.40 -25.87
CA LEU A 126 -25.41 42.31 -25.91
C LEU A 126 -25.44 41.62 -24.53
N ARG A 127 -25.77 40.32 -24.48
CA ARG A 127 -25.78 39.53 -23.26
C ARG A 127 -24.80 38.39 -23.37
N PRO A 128 -23.63 38.48 -22.72
CA PRO A 128 -22.67 37.36 -22.66
C PRO A 128 -23.12 36.35 -21.62
N LYS A 129 -23.13 35.06 -21.97
CA LYS A 129 -23.21 33.94 -21.05
C LYS A 129 -21.80 33.34 -20.90
N LEU A 130 -21.30 33.35 -19.68
CA LEU A 130 -19.97 32.81 -19.34
C LEU A 130 -20.10 31.38 -18.89
N ILE A 131 -19.30 30.47 -19.47
CA ILE A 131 -19.30 29.04 -19.16
C ILE A 131 -17.84 28.60 -18.93
N GLN A 132 -17.57 28.12 -17.71
CA GLN A 132 -16.27 27.58 -17.34
C GLN A 132 -16.23 26.09 -17.67
N LEU A 133 -15.42 25.69 -18.65
CA LEU A 133 -15.13 24.28 -18.89
C LEU A 133 -14.02 23.82 -17.92
N ILE A 134 -14.31 22.80 -17.13
CA ILE A 134 -13.38 22.14 -16.20
C ILE A 134 -13.10 20.74 -16.74
N VAL A 135 -11.83 20.44 -16.99
CA VAL A 135 -11.42 19.12 -17.51
C VAL A 135 -10.85 18.28 -16.40
N LYS A 136 -11.43 17.10 -16.19
CA LYS A 136 -10.99 16.10 -15.23
C LYS A 136 -10.18 15.02 -15.93
N VAL A 137 -9.07 14.61 -15.29
CA VAL A 137 -8.15 13.60 -15.82
C VAL A 137 -8.12 12.40 -14.89
N PRO A 138 -8.35 11.18 -15.41
CA PRO A 138 -8.20 9.95 -14.63
C PRO A 138 -6.80 9.81 -14.04
N PRO A 139 -6.66 9.06 -12.93
CA PRO A 139 -5.34 8.78 -12.36
C PRO A 139 -4.54 7.87 -13.29
N LYS A 140 -3.24 8.14 -13.45
CA LYS A 140 -2.33 7.31 -14.23
C LYS A 140 -0.94 7.29 -13.61
N ILE A 141 -0.46 6.10 -13.26
CA ILE A 141 0.90 5.88 -12.76
C ILE A 141 1.86 5.91 -13.96
N TYR A 142 2.75 6.89 -13.99
CA TYR A 142 3.73 7.05 -15.06
C TYR A 142 5.13 6.57 -14.65
N ASP A 143 5.46 6.54 -13.36
CA ASP A 143 6.74 6.06 -12.85
C ASP A 143 6.54 5.17 -11.62
N ILE A 144 7.27 4.05 -11.55
CA ILE A 144 7.28 3.11 -10.43
C ILE A 144 8.61 2.38 -10.37
N SER A 145 9.10 2.08 -9.16
CA SER A 145 10.28 1.27 -8.93
C SER A 145 10.19 -0.07 -9.66
N SER A 146 11.31 -0.55 -10.17
CA SER A 146 11.44 -1.93 -10.69
C SER A 146 11.52 -2.95 -9.56
N ASP A 147 11.35 -4.23 -9.91
CA ASP A 147 11.56 -5.35 -8.98
C ASP A 147 12.96 -5.30 -8.37
N ILE A 148 13.05 -5.54 -7.07
CA ILE A 148 14.31 -5.46 -6.32
C ILE A 148 14.58 -6.74 -5.53
N THR A 149 15.87 -7.02 -5.35
CA THR A 149 16.36 -8.10 -4.49
C THR A 149 17.34 -7.54 -3.48
N VAL A 150 17.05 -7.71 -2.20
CA VAL A 150 17.84 -7.16 -1.08
C VAL A 150 18.13 -8.24 -0.05
N ASN A 151 19.12 -8.03 0.81
CA ASN A 151 19.37 -8.91 1.94
C ASN A 151 18.47 -8.54 3.13
N GLU A 152 18.09 -9.53 3.92
CA GLU A 152 17.35 -9.32 5.17
C GLU A 152 18.08 -8.32 6.07
N GLY A 153 17.34 -7.41 6.70
CA GLY A 153 17.88 -6.31 7.52
C GLY A 153 18.24 -5.05 6.74
N SER A 154 18.20 -5.05 5.40
CA SER A 154 18.46 -3.87 4.58
C SER A 154 17.30 -2.87 4.64
N ASN A 155 17.59 -1.60 4.31
CA ASN A 155 16.54 -0.60 4.09
C ASN A 155 16.10 -0.61 2.63
N VAL A 156 14.81 -0.46 2.40
CA VAL A 156 14.17 -0.44 1.07
C VAL A 156 13.37 0.84 0.94
N SER A 157 13.49 1.49 -0.22
CA SER A 157 12.68 2.63 -0.62
C SER A 157 12.10 2.36 -2.01
N LEU A 158 10.77 2.33 -2.11
CA LEU A 158 10.05 2.21 -3.38
C LEU A 158 9.42 3.56 -3.71
N ILE A 159 9.42 3.92 -4.99
CA ILE A 159 8.78 5.13 -5.51
C ILE A 159 7.62 4.76 -6.42
N CYS A 160 6.56 5.57 -6.38
CA CYS A 160 5.45 5.52 -7.31
C CYS A 160 4.93 6.93 -7.55
N SER A 161 4.94 7.37 -8.80
CA SER A 161 4.47 8.69 -9.20
C SER A 161 3.32 8.57 -10.18
N ALA A 162 2.29 9.39 -9.98
CA ALA A 162 1.09 9.37 -10.80
C ALA A 162 0.69 10.79 -11.22
N SER A 163 -0.08 10.88 -12.30
CA SER A 163 -0.69 12.10 -12.79
C SER A 163 -2.20 11.95 -12.87
N GLY A 164 -2.92 13.07 -12.77
CA GLY A 164 -4.37 13.13 -12.86
C GLY A 164 -4.89 14.49 -12.43
N LYS A 165 -6.17 14.75 -12.65
CA LYS A 165 -6.80 16.01 -12.23
C LYS A 165 -8.23 15.75 -11.74
N PRO A 166 -8.49 15.91 -10.43
CA PRO A 166 -7.57 16.31 -9.35
C PRO A 166 -6.35 15.43 -9.23
N GLU A 167 -5.30 15.95 -8.56
CA GLU A 167 -4.08 15.20 -8.25
C GLU A 167 -4.41 13.91 -7.53
N PRO A 168 -3.89 12.73 -8.00
CA PRO A 168 -4.21 11.45 -7.40
C PRO A 168 -3.59 11.30 -6.02
N LYS A 169 -4.32 10.65 -5.11
CA LYS A 169 -3.79 10.18 -3.85
C LYS A 169 -3.10 8.85 -4.07
N ILE A 170 -1.81 8.77 -3.72
CA ILE A 170 -1.01 7.56 -3.83
C ILE A 170 -1.06 6.79 -2.51
N SER A 171 -1.23 5.47 -2.61
CA SER A 171 -1.22 4.54 -1.49
C SER A 171 -0.47 3.27 -1.84
N TRP A 172 0.16 2.66 -0.83
CA TRP A 172 0.85 1.40 -0.97
C TRP A 172 0.20 0.31 -0.14
N ARG A 173 0.20 -0.93 -0.66
CA ARG A 173 -0.16 -2.11 0.12
C ARG A 173 0.71 -3.31 -0.22
N HIS A 174 1.03 -4.12 0.78
CA HIS A 174 1.64 -5.43 0.60
C HIS A 174 0.53 -6.44 0.27
N ILE A 175 0.58 -7.08 -0.90
CA ILE A 175 -0.49 -7.94 -1.36
C ILE A 175 -0.51 -9.26 -0.57
N SER A 176 0.64 -9.89 -0.40
CA SER A 176 0.76 -11.20 0.25
C SER A 176 2.09 -11.29 1.00
N PRO A 177 2.12 -11.95 2.15
CA PRO A 177 1.04 -12.67 2.83
C PRO A 177 0.14 -11.81 3.71
N SER A 178 0.54 -10.57 4.03
CA SER A 178 -0.05 -9.83 5.14
C SER A 178 -1.20 -8.88 4.77
N ALA A 179 -1.43 -8.59 3.49
CA ALA A 179 -2.40 -7.60 3.01
C ALA A 179 -2.30 -6.23 3.74
N ARG A 180 -1.10 -5.87 4.21
CA ARG A 180 -0.85 -4.67 5.01
C ARG A 180 -0.94 -3.42 4.16
N LYS A 181 -1.70 -2.43 4.63
CA LYS A 181 -1.69 -1.09 4.07
C LYS A 181 -0.60 -0.25 4.74
N TYR A 182 0.06 0.58 3.94
CA TYR A 182 1.05 1.55 4.40
C TYR A 182 0.48 2.97 4.33
N GLU A 183 1.21 3.93 4.89
CA GLU A 183 0.85 5.33 4.81
C GLU A 183 0.81 5.82 3.37
N SER A 184 -0.04 6.83 3.12
CA SER A 184 -0.19 7.43 1.79
C SER A 184 1.04 8.26 1.45
N GLY A 185 1.51 8.16 0.21
CA GLY A 185 2.64 8.94 -0.29
C GLY A 185 3.31 8.28 -1.49
N GLU A 186 4.10 9.06 -2.22
CA GLU A 186 4.87 8.56 -3.36
C GLU A 186 5.94 7.55 -2.97
N TYR A 187 6.48 7.67 -1.76
CA TYR A 187 7.56 6.81 -1.27
C TYR A 187 7.06 5.83 -0.21
N LEU A 188 7.42 4.57 -0.39
CA LEU A 188 7.31 3.54 0.64
C LEU A 188 8.70 3.23 1.18
N ASN A 189 8.96 3.60 2.45
CA ASN A 189 10.22 3.34 3.12
C ASN A 189 10.05 2.21 4.15
N ILE A 190 10.87 1.16 4.01
CA ILE A 190 10.90 0.01 4.92
C ILE A 190 12.30 -0.06 5.52
N THR A 191 12.42 0.10 6.82
CA THR A 191 13.70 -0.02 7.54
C THR A 191 13.87 -1.43 8.08
N GLY A 192 15.05 -2.03 7.85
CA GLY A 192 15.37 -3.35 8.36
C GLY A 192 14.42 -4.43 7.85
N ILE A 193 14.23 -4.54 6.52
CA ILE A 193 13.27 -5.47 5.91
C ILE A 193 13.48 -6.91 6.38
N THR A 194 12.41 -7.61 6.71
CA THR A 194 12.41 -9.02 7.13
C THR A 194 11.94 -9.93 6.00
N ARG A 195 12.26 -11.23 6.10
CA ARG A 195 11.81 -12.25 5.13
C ARG A 195 10.30 -12.32 4.98
N ASP A 196 9.54 -12.02 6.05
CA ASP A 196 8.07 -12.02 6.04
C ASP A 196 7.48 -10.82 5.27
N GLN A 197 8.30 -9.81 5.01
CA GLN A 197 7.95 -8.64 4.21
C GLN A 197 8.34 -8.80 2.73
N ALA A 198 8.92 -9.95 2.34
CA ALA A 198 9.10 -10.27 0.93
C ALA A 198 7.75 -10.48 0.23
N GLY A 199 7.66 -10.13 -1.04
CA GLY A 199 6.43 -10.32 -1.81
C GLY A 199 6.13 -9.18 -2.75
N ASP A 200 4.87 -9.09 -3.15
CA ASP A 200 4.39 -8.09 -4.11
C ASP A 200 3.80 -6.88 -3.36
N TYR A 201 4.30 -5.71 -3.70
CA TYR A 201 3.83 -4.42 -3.23
C TYR A 201 3.06 -3.74 -4.36
N GLU A 202 1.84 -3.33 -4.07
CA GLU A 202 0.99 -2.63 -5.01
C GLU A 202 0.94 -1.15 -4.66
N CYS A 203 1.25 -0.33 -5.65
CA CYS A 203 0.95 1.10 -5.64
C CYS A 203 -0.41 1.32 -6.29
N GLY A 204 -1.28 2.07 -5.63
CA GLY A 204 -2.56 2.54 -6.16
C GLY A 204 -2.61 4.06 -6.21
N ALA A 205 -2.98 4.61 -7.36
CA ALA A 205 -3.25 6.03 -7.56
C ALA A 205 -4.75 6.25 -7.75
N GLU A 206 -5.36 7.09 -6.93
CA GLU A 206 -6.81 7.27 -6.88
C GLU A 206 -7.19 8.75 -6.92
N ASN A 207 -8.19 9.09 -7.76
CA ASN A 207 -8.95 10.32 -7.70
C ASN A 207 -10.44 10.00 -7.99
N ASP A 208 -11.34 10.98 -7.79
CA ASP A 208 -12.79 10.76 -7.92
C ASP A 208 -13.28 10.63 -9.36
N ILE A 209 -12.37 10.49 -10.35
CA ILE A 209 -12.72 10.58 -11.76
C ILE A 209 -12.90 9.22 -12.41
N ALA A 210 -12.08 8.23 -12.02
CA ALA A 210 -12.13 6.87 -12.53
C ALA A 210 -11.71 5.86 -11.46
N SER A 211 -11.79 4.56 -11.81
CA SER A 211 -11.19 3.51 -10.99
C SER A 211 -9.70 3.78 -10.78
N PRO A 212 -9.15 3.41 -9.61
CA PRO A 212 -7.73 3.55 -9.34
C PRO A 212 -6.86 2.88 -10.39
N ASP A 213 -5.77 3.54 -10.78
CA ASP A 213 -4.70 2.89 -11.53
C ASP A 213 -3.75 2.19 -10.55
N THR A 214 -3.39 0.93 -10.84
CA THR A 214 -2.55 0.13 -9.95
C THR A 214 -1.38 -0.51 -10.68
N LYS A 215 -0.22 -0.54 -10.01
CA LYS A 215 0.97 -1.24 -10.48
C LYS A 215 1.67 -1.95 -9.32
N THR A 216 2.38 -3.04 -9.63
CA THR A 216 3.05 -3.87 -8.63
C THR A 216 4.56 -3.87 -8.79
N VAL A 217 5.25 -3.98 -7.63
CA VAL A 217 6.70 -4.16 -7.53
C VAL A 217 6.96 -5.39 -6.67
N ARG A 218 7.82 -6.30 -7.13
CA ARG A 218 8.25 -7.46 -6.36
C ARG A 218 9.52 -7.16 -5.56
N VAL A 219 9.43 -7.40 -4.26
CA VAL A 219 10.57 -7.31 -3.35
C VAL A 219 10.98 -8.72 -2.92
N THR A 220 12.18 -9.14 -3.32
CA THR A 220 12.79 -10.41 -2.91
C THR A 220 13.76 -10.17 -1.77
N VAL A 221 13.57 -10.86 -0.66
CA VAL A 221 14.46 -10.75 0.52
C VAL A 221 15.32 -12.01 0.60
N ASN A 222 16.64 -11.83 0.46
CA ASN A 222 17.61 -12.89 0.62
C ASN A 222 17.92 -13.11 2.09
N PHE A 223 18.04 -14.38 2.51
CA PHE A 223 18.42 -14.75 3.87
C PHE A 223 19.19 -16.07 3.91
N PRO A 224 20.04 -16.30 4.95
CA PRO A 224 20.79 -17.54 5.12
C PRO A 224 19.86 -18.71 5.42
N PRO A 225 20.31 -19.97 5.22
CA PRO A 225 19.53 -21.15 5.55
C PRO A 225 19.13 -21.22 7.01
N ALA A 226 17.89 -21.63 7.27
CA ALA A 226 17.37 -22.00 8.57
C ALA A 226 16.71 -23.37 8.48
N ILE A 227 17.29 -24.39 9.13
CA ILE A 227 16.71 -25.73 9.19
C ILE A 227 15.59 -25.70 10.22
N HIS A 228 14.37 -26.01 9.79
CA HIS A 228 13.18 -26.02 10.62
C HIS A 228 12.67 -27.42 10.92
N GLU A 229 13.12 -28.41 10.13
CA GLU A 229 12.74 -29.79 10.35
C GLU A 229 13.90 -30.74 10.01
N MET A 230 14.19 -31.65 10.95
CA MET A 230 15.11 -32.75 10.79
C MET A 230 14.50 -34.00 11.42
N ARG A 231 14.18 -35.00 10.61
CA ARG A 231 13.49 -36.22 11.06
C ARG A 231 14.18 -37.48 10.63
N SER A 232 14.20 -38.46 11.53
CA SER A 232 14.49 -39.85 11.25
C SER A 232 13.51 -40.74 12.00
N HIS A 233 13.40 -42.00 11.60
CA HIS A 233 12.63 -43.02 12.31
C HIS A 233 13.55 -44.17 12.66
N GLY A 234 13.29 -44.84 13.77
CA GLY A 234 13.94 -46.07 14.11
C GLY A 234 13.72 -47.15 13.01
N VAL A 235 14.72 -47.91 12.68
CA VAL A 235 14.68 -48.91 11.56
C VAL A 235 15.36 -50.19 11.99
N ARG A 236 14.79 -51.32 11.62
CA ARG A 236 15.41 -52.65 11.83
C ARG A 236 16.59 -52.86 10.91
N PRO A 237 17.55 -53.75 11.28
CA PRO A 237 18.60 -54.20 10.37
C PRO A 237 18.00 -54.77 9.09
N GLY A 238 18.67 -54.53 7.95
CA GLY A 238 18.25 -54.98 6.64
C GLY A 238 17.18 -54.13 5.96
N GLN A 239 16.50 -53.24 6.69
CA GLN A 239 15.48 -52.36 6.12
C GLN A 239 16.05 -51.06 5.54
N ILE A 240 15.18 -50.23 4.98
CA ILE A 240 15.52 -48.92 4.39
C ILE A 240 15.24 -47.84 5.43
N ALA A 241 16.23 -47.00 5.71
CA ALA A 241 16.08 -45.80 6.53
C ALA A 241 15.90 -44.57 5.64
N LEU A 242 15.02 -43.67 6.08
CA LEU A 242 14.77 -42.37 5.48
C LEU A 242 15.04 -41.29 6.51
N LEU A 243 15.90 -40.31 6.15
CA LEU A 243 16.15 -39.13 6.91
C LEU A 243 15.74 -37.93 6.08
N ARG A 244 15.00 -37.00 6.68
CA ARG A 244 14.47 -35.82 6.01
C ARG A 244 14.99 -34.56 6.69
N CYS A 245 15.47 -33.64 5.87
CA CYS A 245 15.95 -32.32 6.30
C CYS A 245 15.23 -31.26 5.49
N GLU A 246 14.60 -30.30 6.16
CA GLU A 246 13.93 -29.16 5.52
C GLU A 246 14.55 -27.86 6.00
N ALA A 247 14.83 -26.96 5.04
CA ALA A 247 15.42 -25.66 5.32
C ALA A 247 14.76 -24.59 4.45
N ALA A 248 14.52 -23.44 5.05
CA ALA A 248 14.13 -22.22 4.35
C ALA A 248 15.37 -21.37 4.08
N ALA A 249 15.53 -20.89 2.84
CA ALA A 249 16.59 -19.97 2.45
C ALA A 249 16.25 -19.28 1.12
N VAL A 250 16.73 -18.09 0.92
CA VAL A 250 16.74 -17.40 -0.37
C VAL A 250 18.14 -16.81 -0.60
N PRO A 251 18.84 -17.19 -1.65
CA PRO A 251 18.53 -18.26 -2.63
C PRO A 251 18.42 -19.64 -1.98
N SER A 252 17.77 -20.57 -2.70
CA SER A 252 17.60 -21.97 -2.26
C SER A 252 18.92 -22.59 -1.84
N PRO A 253 18.97 -23.36 -0.71
CA PRO A 253 20.20 -23.92 -0.22
C PRO A 253 20.63 -25.15 -1.00
N VAL A 254 21.93 -25.43 -0.97
CA VAL A 254 22.53 -26.72 -1.32
C VAL A 254 22.61 -27.57 -0.05
N PHE A 255 22.18 -28.82 -0.14
CA PHE A 255 22.21 -29.74 0.99
C PHE A 255 23.37 -30.70 0.89
N GLU A 256 24.02 -30.94 2.04
CA GLU A 256 25.06 -31.93 2.24
C GLU A 256 24.74 -32.79 3.47
N TRP A 257 25.15 -34.07 3.43
CA TRP A 257 24.93 -34.99 4.51
C TRP A 257 26.25 -35.50 5.08
N TYR A 258 26.30 -35.66 6.38
CA TYR A 258 27.45 -36.14 7.13
C TYR A 258 27.04 -37.22 8.12
N LYS A 259 27.94 -38.18 8.33
CA LYS A 259 27.89 -39.11 9.47
C LYS A 259 29.16 -38.94 10.29
N GLY A 260 29.04 -38.41 11.50
CA GLY A 260 30.17 -37.83 12.20
C GLY A 260 30.84 -36.74 11.34
N GLU A 261 32.14 -36.82 11.14
CA GLU A 261 32.90 -35.87 10.29
C GLU A 261 32.94 -36.25 8.79
N LYS A 262 32.48 -37.46 8.46
CA LYS A 262 32.57 -38.00 7.08
C LYS A 262 31.38 -37.55 6.23
N ARG A 263 31.69 -36.87 5.14
CA ARG A 263 30.67 -36.54 4.11
C ARG A 263 30.12 -37.81 3.46
N ILE A 264 28.79 -37.84 3.31
CA ILE A 264 28.07 -38.95 2.68
C ILE A 264 27.90 -38.63 1.20
N ASN A 265 28.34 -39.56 0.35
CA ASN A 265 28.13 -39.48 -1.10
C ASN A 265 27.14 -40.55 -1.56
N MET A 266 26.49 -40.29 -2.71
CA MET A 266 25.64 -41.29 -3.33
C MET A 266 26.42 -42.55 -3.72
N GLY A 267 25.77 -43.70 -3.65
CA GLY A 267 26.35 -45.00 -3.97
C GLY A 267 26.37 -45.95 -2.77
N GLN A 268 26.70 -47.24 -2.98
CA GLN A 268 26.77 -48.30 -1.95
C GLN A 268 25.50 -48.39 -1.08
N GLY A 269 24.31 -48.27 -1.70
CA GLY A 269 23.05 -48.30 -0.97
C GLY A 269 22.63 -47.00 -0.34
N ILE A 270 23.30 -45.88 -0.66
CA ILE A 270 22.92 -44.53 -0.27
C ILE A 270 22.40 -43.77 -1.47
N ASP A 271 21.23 -43.14 -1.31
CA ASP A 271 20.62 -42.26 -2.28
C ASP A 271 20.26 -40.91 -1.63
N ILE A 272 20.53 -39.80 -2.33
CA ILE A 272 20.27 -38.46 -1.84
C ILE A 272 19.42 -37.73 -2.88
N LYS A 273 18.22 -37.32 -2.47
CA LYS A 273 17.31 -36.51 -3.29
C LYS A 273 17.19 -35.11 -2.72
N ASN A 274 17.77 -34.15 -3.43
CA ASN A 274 17.71 -32.74 -3.09
C ASN A 274 16.59 -32.03 -3.87
N LEU A 275 15.80 -31.23 -3.18
CA LEU A 275 14.80 -30.28 -3.69
C LEU A 275 15.18 -28.87 -3.23
N SER A 276 14.45 -27.84 -3.66
CA SER A 276 14.76 -26.45 -3.33
C SER A 276 14.72 -26.13 -1.82
N SER A 277 13.84 -26.78 -1.06
CA SER A 277 13.66 -26.54 0.37
C SER A 277 13.86 -27.80 1.23
N ARG A 278 14.19 -28.93 0.63
CA ARG A 278 14.21 -30.22 1.32
C ARG A 278 15.23 -31.18 0.72
N SER A 279 15.88 -31.94 1.60
CA SER A 279 16.71 -33.09 1.22
C SER A 279 16.25 -34.35 1.91
N VAL A 280 16.26 -35.47 1.17
CA VAL A 280 15.96 -36.80 1.70
C VAL A 280 17.16 -37.70 1.45
N LEU A 281 17.72 -38.22 2.54
CA LEU A 281 18.76 -39.25 2.53
C LEU A 281 18.10 -40.60 2.74
N THR A 282 18.33 -41.51 1.80
CA THR A 282 17.88 -42.91 1.84
C THR A 282 19.06 -43.82 2.08
N VAL A 283 19.03 -44.62 3.12
CA VAL A 283 20.04 -45.65 3.44
C VAL A 283 19.39 -47.03 3.27
N LYS A 284 19.78 -47.76 2.22
CA LYS A 284 19.27 -49.12 1.91
C LYS A 284 20.09 -50.14 2.66
N ASN A 285 19.43 -51.22 3.11
CA ASN A 285 20.05 -52.33 3.79
C ASN A 285 20.83 -51.89 5.06
N MET A 286 20.10 -51.53 6.11
CA MET A 286 20.68 -51.08 7.38
C MET A 286 21.54 -52.14 8.04
N THR A 287 22.80 -51.84 8.22
CA THR A 287 23.80 -52.66 8.94
C THR A 287 24.20 -51.93 10.23
N GLN A 288 24.83 -52.60 11.18
CA GLN A 288 25.17 -52.05 12.49
C GLN A 288 26.03 -50.79 12.40
N ASP A 289 26.95 -50.73 11.46
CA ASP A 289 27.82 -49.57 11.18
C ASP A 289 27.07 -48.39 10.56
N ARG A 290 25.84 -48.57 10.03
CA ARG A 290 25.02 -47.50 9.44
C ARG A 290 24.16 -46.78 10.47
N TYR A 291 23.97 -47.30 11.66
CA TYR A 291 23.34 -46.56 12.75
C TYR A 291 24.26 -45.47 13.29
N GLY A 292 23.70 -44.48 13.98
CA GLY A 292 24.45 -43.38 14.56
C GLY A 292 23.90 -42.01 14.19
N ASN A 293 24.66 -40.96 14.45
CA ASN A 293 24.24 -39.61 14.27
C ASN A 293 24.48 -39.11 12.83
N TYR A 294 23.44 -38.59 12.18
CA TYR A 294 23.48 -38.01 10.84
C TYR A 294 23.24 -36.53 10.93
N THR A 295 24.07 -35.74 10.22
CA THR A 295 23.99 -34.28 10.15
C THR A 295 23.64 -33.84 8.74
N CYS A 296 22.62 -33.04 8.62
CA CYS A 296 22.27 -32.30 7.43
C CYS A 296 22.88 -30.90 7.51
N VAL A 297 23.52 -30.47 6.46
CA VAL A 297 24.08 -29.13 6.31
C VAL A 297 23.43 -28.45 5.11
N ALA A 298 22.82 -27.29 5.32
CA ALA A 298 22.22 -26.47 4.29
C ALA A 298 23.06 -25.19 4.10
N VAL A 299 23.46 -24.91 2.86
CA VAL A 299 24.40 -23.82 2.53
C VAL A 299 23.83 -22.97 1.40
N ASN A 300 23.86 -21.65 1.55
CA ASN A 300 23.77 -20.72 0.43
C ASN A 300 24.87 -19.65 0.54
N ARG A 301 24.92 -18.70 -0.39
CA ARG A 301 25.93 -17.63 -0.40
C ARG A 301 25.93 -16.70 0.82
N LEU A 302 24.87 -16.74 1.65
CA LEU A 302 24.71 -15.87 2.81
C LEU A 302 25.06 -16.57 4.11
N GLY A 303 25.13 -17.90 4.13
CA GLY A 303 25.48 -18.64 5.33
C GLY A 303 25.22 -20.12 5.26
N THR A 304 25.42 -20.78 6.40
CA THR A 304 25.30 -22.21 6.58
C THR A 304 24.49 -22.52 7.84
N ALA A 305 23.62 -23.52 7.75
CA ALA A 305 22.93 -24.09 8.92
C ALA A 305 23.12 -25.60 8.95
N ASN A 306 23.16 -26.20 10.14
CA ASN A 306 23.24 -27.63 10.31
C ASN A 306 22.25 -28.12 11.36
N ALA A 307 21.83 -29.37 11.24
CA ALA A 307 21.02 -30.08 12.22
C ALA A 307 21.38 -31.58 12.18
N SER A 308 21.31 -32.21 13.35
CA SER A 308 21.67 -33.61 13.52
C SER A 308 20.52 -34.41 14.11
N VAL A 309 20.39 -35.67 13.69
CA VAL A 309 19.42 -36.61 14.24
C VAL A 309 20.03 -37.98 14.37
N PRO A 310 19.77 -38.73 15.47
CA PRO A 310 20.20 -40.11 15.60
C PRO A 310 19.33 -41.03 14.77
N LEU A 311 19.94 -41.94 14.03
CA LEU A 311 19.29 -43.08 13.43
C LEU A 311 19.56 -44.30 14.34
N ILE A 312 18.50 -44.79 14.97
CA ILE A 312 18.56 -45.81 16.02
C ILE A 312 17.92 -47.14 15.52
N PRO A 313 18.40 -48.30 16.02
CA PRO A 313 17.74 -49.57 15.75
C PRO A 313 16.44 -49.70 16.54
N ILE A 314 15.41 -50.32 15.96
CA ILE A 314 14.25 -50.82 16.67
C ILE A 314 14.62 -52.17 17.31
N ILE A 315 14.65 -52.24 18.62
CA ILE A 315 14.83 -53.46 19.37
C ILE A 315 13.44 -53.99 19.72
N GLU A 316 13.10 -55.17 19.24
CA GLU A 316 11.89 -55.87 19.71
C GLU A 316 12.16 -56.38 21.13
N PRO A 317 11.21 -56.29 22.06
CA PRO A 317 11.36 -57.01 23.32
C PRO A 317 11.42 -58.50 23.04
N THR A 318 12.56 -59.12 23.33
CA THR A 318 12.73 -60.59 23.25
C THR A 318 11.72 -61.20 24.22
N THR A 319 10.65 -61.76 23.71
CA THR A 319 9.77 -62.61 24.53
C THR A 319 10.58 -63.87 24.86
N THR A 320 11.23 -63.86 25.97
CA THR A 320 11.89 -65.08 26.53
C THR A 320 10.70 -65.99 26.86
N SER A 321 10.44 -66.96 26.02
CA SER A 321 9.56 -68.09 26.31
C SER A 321 10.15 -68.76 27.54
N ALA A 322 9.53 -68.51 28.70
CA ALA A 322 9.84 -69.25 29.91
C ALA A 322 9.57 -70.75 29.63
N VAL A 323 10.67 -71.50 29.52
CA VAL A 323 10.60 -72.97 29.55
C VAL A 323 10.09 -73.32 30.96
N SER A 324 8.85 -73.68 31.09
CA SER A 324 8.24 -74.21 32.31
C SER A 324 8.88 -75.51 32.64
N SER A 325 9.78 -75.54 33.63
CA SER A 325 10.16 -76.71 34.38
C SER A 325 9.07 -77.02 35.40
N PRO A 326 8.56 -78.25 35.48
CA PRO A 326 7.60 -78.63 36.49
C PRO A 326 8.27 -78.94 37.80
N GLY A 327 8.02 -78.15 38.84
CA GLY A 327 8.36 -78.52 40.20
C GLY A 327 8.90 -77.41 41.09
N GLY A 328 8.08 -76.87 42.01
CA GLY A 328 8.55 -76.37 43.28
C GLY A 328 8.27 -74.91 43.60
N LEU A 329 7.26 -74.74 44.46
CA LEU A 329 7.09 -73.73 45.48
C LEU A 329 6.90 -72.22 45.08
N ASP A 330 5.67 -71.78 45.39
CA ASP A 330 5.16 -70.41 45.39
C ASP A 330 5.99 -69.47 46.27
N TYR A 331 6.64 -68.50 45.63
CA TYR A 331 6.95 -67.23 46.25
C TYR A 331 6.31 -66.12 45.44
N VAL A 332 5.26 -65.53 45.98
CA VAL A 332 4.63 -64.31 45.45
C VAL A 332 5.60 -63.17 45.63
N TYR A 333 6.29 -62.79 44.54
CA TYR A 333 7.02 -61.53 44.49
C TYR A 333 6.14 -60.48 43.80
N SER A 334 5.66 -59.54 44.62
CA SER A 334 4.89 -58.39 44.14
C SER A 334 5.85 -57.43 43.43
N GLU A 335 5.92 -57.49 42.10
CA GLU A 335 6.55 -56.41 41.32
C GLU A 335 5.61 -55.21 41.19
N ARG A 336 6.02 -54.12 41.86
CA ARG A 336 5.46 -52.79 41.61
C ARG A 336 5.78 -52.40 40.15
N SER A 337 4.81 -52.44 39.28
CA SER A 337 4.88 -51.78 37.98
C SER A 337 4.87 -50.26 38.16
N ASN A 338 6.03 -49.62 37.97
CA ASN A 338 6.12 -48.19 37.78
C ASN A 338 5.58 -47.86 36.38
N THR A 339 4.29 -47.68 36.25
CA THR A 339 3.66 -47.01 35.13
C THR A 339 3.84 -45.50 35.33
N TYR A 340 4.74 -44.89 34.61
CA TYR A 340 4.74 -43.46 34.42
C TYR A 340 3.52 -43.07 33.61
N ALA A 341 2.50 -42.56 34.27
CA ALA A 341 1.38 -41.87 33.62
C ALA A 341 1.85 -40.44 33.27
N PRO A 342 1.55 -39.95 32.08
CA PRO A 342 1.77 -38.54 31.79
C PRO A 342 0.80 -37.70 32.61
N ASN A 343 1.34 -36.77 33.38
CA ASN A 343 0.58 -35.76 34.11
C ASN A 343 -0.16 -34.87 33.12
N THR A 344 -1.44 -35.13 32.94
CA THR A 344 -2.39 -34.13 32.45
C THR A 344 -2.92 -33.36 33.66
N ALA A 345 -2.38 -32.19 33.89
CA ALA A 345 -2.98 -31.23 34.82
C ALA A 345 -4.29 -30.71 34.21
N PRO A 346 -5.38 -30.65 34.98
CA PRO A 346 -6.62 -30.03 34.51
C PRO A 346 -6.43 -28.51 34.51
N TYR A 347 -6.63 -27.88 33.37
CA TYR A 347 -6.78 -26.44 33.26
C TYR A 347 -8.07 -26.02 33.96
N GLY A 348 -7.93 -25.47 35.16
CA GLY A 348 -8.98 -24.77 35.86
C GLY A 348 -9.24 -23.40 35.21
N SER A 349 -10.39 -23.28 34.59
CA SER A 349 -10.96 -22.04 34.11
C SER A 349 -11.47 -21.22 35.30
N THR A 350 -10.70 -20.21 35.75
CA THR A 350 -11.27 -19.06 36.47
C THR A 350 -10.29 -17.89 36.35
N GLY A 351 -10.70 -16.81 35.67
CA GLY A 351 -9.92 -15.58 35.60
C GLY A 351 -10.17 -14.67 34.41
N GLY A 352 -11.34 -14.75 33.75
CA GLY A 352 -11.66 -13.91 32.59
C GLY A 352 -12.58 -12.70 32.84
N ALA A 353 -13.00 -12.43 34.07
CA ALA A 353 -14.01 -11.40 34.36
C ALA A 353 -13.47 -10.08 34.95
N GLU A 354 -12.24 -10.03 35.45
CA GLU A 354 -11.73 -8.81 36.11
C GLU A 354 -10.92 -7.87 35.21
N VAL A 355 -10.43 -8.33 34.04
CA VAL A 355 -9.64 -7.47 33.12
C VAL A 355 -10.55 -6.59 32.23
N LEU A 356 -11.82 -6.93 32.06
CA LEU A 356 -12.76 -6.15 31.24
C LEU A 356 -13.38 -4.95 31.99
N LEU A 357 -13.28 -4.88 33.30
CA LEU A 357 -13.77 -3.74 34.09
C LEU A 357 -12.77 -2.58 34.19
N ALA A 358 -11.47 -2.85 34.11
CA ALA A 358 -10.44 -1.81 34.16
C ALA A 358 -10.33 -0.97 32.87
N CYS A 359 -10.66 -1.54 31.70
CA CYS A 359 -10.67 -0.79 30.43
C CYS A 359 -11.87 0.13 30.25
N ARG A 360 -13.00 -0.10 30.93
CA ARG A 360 -14.18 0.78 30.83
C ARG A 360 -14.06 2.07 31.61
N TYR A 361 -13.26 2.10 32.66
CA TYR A 361 -13.03 3.34 33.44
C TYR A 361 -11.98 4.27 32.86
N LEU A 362 -11.08 3.77 32.00
CA LEU A 362 -10.07 4.61 31.33
C LEU A 362 -10.65 5.39 30.15
N ILE A 363 -11.68 4.90 29.50
CA ILE A 363 -12.33 5.57 28.35
C ILE A 363 -13.28 6.67 28.82
N LEU A 364 -13.86 6.55 29.99
CA LEU A 364 -14.74 7.60 30.56
C LEU A 364 -13.99 8.75 31.23
N ALA A 365 -12.73 8.55 31.60
CA ALA A 365 -11.89 9.63 32.16
C ALA A 365 -11.24 10.51 31.07
N LEU A 366 -11.10 10.02 29.83
CA LEU A 366 -10.54 10.79 28.71
C LEU A 366 -11.61 11.62 27.96
N SER A 367 -12.89 11.28 28.07
CA SER A 367 -13.97 12.05 27.42
C SER A 367 -14.41 13.31 28.20
N SER A 368 -14.01 13.43 29.48
CA SER A 368 -14.32 14.62 30.30
C SER A 368 -13.25 15.72 30.23
N LEU A 369 -12.11 15.50 29.57
CA LEU A 369 -11.03 16.49 29.42
C LEU A 369 -11.03 17.24 28.07
N VAL A 370 -11.92 16.93 27.14
CA VAL A 370 -12.02 17.56 25.82
C VAL A 370 -13.15 18.63 25.74
N SER A 371 -13.90 18.84 26.83
CA SER A 371 -14.99 19.84 26.86
C SER A 371 -14.65 21.18 27.55
N VAL A 372 -13.37 21.45 27.84
CA VAL A 372 -12.93 22.74 28.40
C VAL A 372 -11.63 23.16 27.73
N TYR A 373 -11.72 23.47 26.43
CA TYR A 373 -10.84 24.45 25.77
C TYR A 373 -11.47 24.83 24.43
#